data_b9234fc20e0fd15ef474ddec62e3a121
#
_entry.id   b9234fc20e0fd15ef474ddec62e3a121
#
_cell.length_a   1.000
_cell.length_b   1.000
_cell.length_c   1.000
_cell.angle_alpha   90.00
_cell.angle_beta   90.00
_cell.angle_gamma   90.00
#
_symmetry.space_group_name_H-M   'P 1'
#
loop_
_entity.id
_entity.type
_entity.pdbx_description
1 polymer ?
#
loop_
_entity_poly.entity_id
_entity_poly.type
_entity_poly.pdbx_seq_one_letter_code
_entity_poly.pdbx_strand_id
1 'polypeptide(L)'
;MVACYIGMQVSVVRLRSFSLWLRGMNFSFFNLPPRIVSQPNEKRIVILFENLGHWSSHYYNVSNYTMVAPVFGLMAYSSSESAFINQNIDFTIRGDPIRIRFPLAEQHGKNNTPICAKFSVDGLVKFINMSKPYVCEARSQGHYTLVVPSSPKEPHTRSKRFTIWWVLGFVIGFVGLVILVLILLALVKEAKRRRIRKLERISSGGELFDTFWIGETKLPLASSIRTQPILENEDAIR
;
A
#
# COMPACT_ATOMS: atom_id res chain seq x y z
N MET A 1 4.27 -23.27 11.30
CA MET A 1 3.11 -22.42 10.98
C MET A 1 3.28 -21.92 9.57
N VAL A 2 2.29 -22.06 8.72
CA VAL A 2 2.33 -21.60 7.31
C VAL A 2 1.26 -20.53 7.17
N ALA A 3 1.63 -19.35 6.73
CA ALA A 3 0.70 -18.27 6.39
C ALA A 3 0.76 -18.04 4.88
N CYS A 4 -0.39 -17.98 4.23
CA CYS A 4 -0.51 -17.64 2.81
C CYS A 4 -1.24 -16.31 2.70
N TYR A 5 -0.59 -15.32 2.08
CA TYR A 5 -1.16 -13.99 1.89
C TYR A 5 -1.10 -13.64 0.41
N ILE A 6 -2.25 -13.52 -0.24
CA ILE A 6 -2.48 -13.10 -1.65
C ILE A 6 -1.27 -13.36 -2.58
N GLY A 7 -0.95 -14.66 -2.82
CA GLY A 7 0.13 -15.06 -3.75
C GLY A 7 1.55 -15.05 -3.18
N MET A 8 1.74 -14.75 -1.89
CA MET A 8 2.98 -14.92 -1.16
C MET A 8 2.78 -15.98 -0.07
N GLN A 9 3.72 -16.90 0.05
CA GLN A 9 3.69 -17.96 1.06
C GLN A 9 4.85 -17.75 2.03
N VAL A 10 4.53 -17.68 3.31
CA VAL A 10 5.51 -17.55 4.40
C VAL A 10 5.34 -18.73 5.35
N SER A 11 6.44 -19.39 5.65
CA SER A 11 6.48 -20.54 6.54
C SER A 11 7.52 -20.34 7.62
N VAL A 12 7.13 -20.58 8.87
CA VAL A 12 7.98 -20.39 10.05
C VAL A 12 8.23 -21.71 10.72
N VAL A 13 9.50 -22.04 10.91
CA VAL A 13 9.92 -23.27 11.59
C VAL A 13 10.81 -22.92 12.78
N ARG A 14 10.40 -23.34 13.96
CA ARG A 14 11.18 -23.20 15.20
C ARG A 14 11.90 -24.50 15.50
N LEU A 15 13.22 -24.44 15.71
CA LEU A 15 14.04 -25.62 15.98
C LEU A 15 15.19 -25.32 16.95
N ARG A 16 15.80 -26.40 17.46
CA ARG A 16 17.04 -26.30 18.27
C ARG A 16 18.24 -26.17 17.34
N SER A 17 19.14 -25.22 17.58
CA SER A 17 20.37 -25.02 16.79
C SER A 17 21.23 -26.27 16.72
N PHE A 18 21.32 -27.03 17.82
CA PHE A 18 22.03 -28.30 17.84
C PHE A 18 21.41 -29.37 16.89
N SER A 19 20.10 -29.38 16.75
CA SER A 19 19.41 -30.28 15.81
C SER A 19 19.74 -29.91 14.36
N LEU A 20 19.78 -28.63 14.04
CA LEU A 20 20.19 -28.14 12.72
C LEU A 20 21.66 -28.47 12.43
N TRP A 21 22.54 -28.29 13.43
CA TRP A 21 23.95 -28.62 13.30
C TRP A 21 24.19 -30.13 13.06
N LEU A 22 23.45 -31.00 13.77
CA LEU A 22 23.67 -32.44 13.71
C LEU A 22 23.06 -33.12 12.47
N ARG A 23 21.84 -32.73 12.10
CA ARG A 23 21.04 -33.42 11.08
C ARG A 23 20.75 -32.58 9.85
N GLY A 24 20.90 -31.25 9.92
CA GLY A 24 20.35 -30.36 8.93
C GLY A 24 18.83 -30.39 8.94
N MET A 25 18.22 -29.90 7.87
CA MET A 25 16.77 -29.85 7.70
C MET A 25 16.38 -29.79 6.22
N ASN A 26 15.34 -30.54 5.86
CA ASN A 26 14.67 -30.40 4.58
C ASN A 26 13.30 -29.71 4.80
N PHE A 27 13.07 -28.64 4.10
CA PHE A 27 11.78 -27.95 4.16
C PHE A 27 11.41 -27.39 2.78
N SER A 28 10.30 -27.87 2.23
CA SER A 28 9.80 -27.45 0.91
C SER A 28 10.91 -27.50 -0.17
N PHE A 29 11.32 -26.38 -0.68
CA PHE A 29 12.34 -26.25 -1.73
C PHE A 29 13.76 -26.08 -1.19
N PHE A 30 13.92 -26.03 0.12
CA PHE A 30 15.19 -25.83 0.81
C PHE A 30 15.72 -27.12 1.43
N ASN A 31 16.96 -27.42 1.14
CA ASN A 31 17.72 -28.45 1.80
C ASN A 31 18.87 -27.81 2.56
N LEU A 32 18.75 -27.76 3.88
CA LEU A 32 19.76 -27.23 4.78
C LEU A 32 20.64 -28.40 5.25
N PRO A 33 21.94 -28.44 4.91
CA PRO A 33 22.81 -29.53 5.31
C PRO A 33 23.15 -29.45 6.82
N PRO A 34 23.71 -30.53 7.40
CA PRO A 34 24.28 -30.46 8.74
C PRO A 34 25.46 -29.49 8.82
N ARG A 35 25.93 -29.21 10.03
CA ARG A 35 27.05 -28.29 10.36
C ARG A 35 26.78 -26.80 10.06
N ILE A 36 25.52 -26.40 10.11
CA ILE A 36 25.13 -24.99 10.13
C ILE A 36 25.18 -24.51 11.58
N VAL A 37 25.89 -23.39 11.80
CA VAL A 37 26.05 -22.74 13.10
C VAL A 37 25.40 -21.36 13.03
N SER A 38 24.58 -21.04 14.02
CA SER A 38 23.98 -19.71 14.16
C SER A 38 24.96 -18.74 14.85
N GLN A 39 24.98 -17.50 14.38
CA GLN A 39 25.75 -16.41 15.02
C GLN A 39 24.80 -15.22 15.29
N PRO A 40 24.60 -14.84 16.57
CA PRO A 40 25.12 -15.43 17.80
C PRO A 40 24.65 -16.88 18.03
N ASN A 41 25.36 -17.60 18.89
CA ASN A 41 25.06 -19.01 19.19
C ASN A 41 23.83 -19.13 20.10
N GLU A 42 22.69 -19.27 19.49
CA GLU A 42 21.40 -19.40 20.17
C GLU A 42 20.99 -20.88 20.38
N LYS A 43 20.38 -21.19 21.52
CA LYS A 43 19.89 -22.54 21.79
C LYS A 43 18.72 -22.94 20.88
N ARG A 44 17.86 -21.97 20.54
CA ARG A 44 16.71 -22.15 19.65
C ARG A 44 16.66 -21.00 18.66
N ILE A 45 16.39 -21.35 17.43
CA ILE A 45 16.27 -20.41 16.31
C ILE A 45 14.94 -20.59 15.61
N VAL A 46 14.51 -19.54 14.96
CA VAL A 46 13.36 -19.51 14.07
C VAL A 46 13.88 -19.33 12.66
N ILE A 47 13.53 -20.21 11.76
CA ILE A 47 13.83 -20.07 10.33
C ILE A 47 12.55 -19.67 9.61
N LEU A 48 12.64 -18.60 8.85
CA LEU A 48 11.61 -18.07 7.99
C LEU A 48 11.92 -18.50 6.55
N PHE A 49 10.97 -19.17 5.93
CA PHE A 49 10.99 -19.53 4.52
C PHE A 49 9.94 -18.72 3.78
N GLU A 50 10.34 -18.05 2.75
CA GLU A 50 9.47 -17.18 1.96
C GLU A 50 9.41 -17.64 0.51
N ASN A 51 8.23 -17.60 -0.06
CA ASN A 51 8.01 -17.72 -1.50
C ASN A 51 7.18 -16.51 -1.92
N LEU A 52 7.80 -15.59 -2.62
CA LEU A 52 7.16 -14.33 -3.01
C LEU A 52 6.20 -14.51 -4.19
N GLY A 53 6.23 -15.64 -4.90
CA GLY A 53 5.32 -15.90 -6.00
C GLY A 53 5.26 -14.75 -7.01
N HIS A 54 4.08 -14.22 -7.25
CA HIS A 54 3.84 -13.10 -8.19
C HIS A 54 4.48 -11.79 -7.76
N TRP A 55 4.74 -11.60 -6.46
CA TRP A 55 5.35 -10.39 -5.93
C TRP A 55 6.84 -10.29 -6.21
N SER A 56 7.47 -11.36 -6.66
CA SER A 56 8.91 -11.40 -6.94
C SER A 56 9.36 -10.27 -7.86
N SER A 57 8.69 -10.06 -8.97
CA SER A 57 9.03 -9.00 -9.96
C SER A 57 8.65 -7.59 -9.49
N HIS A 58 7.85 -7.48 -8.44
CA HIS A 58 7.50 -6.18 -7.86
C HIS A 58 8.59 -5.66 -6.93
N TYR A 59 9.17 -6.55 -6.13
CA TYR A 59 10.20 -6.20 -5.14
C TYR A 59 11.63 -6.34 -5.65
N TYR A 60 11.87 -7.24 -6.60
CA TYR A 60 13.20 -7.56 -7.08
C TYR A 60 13.30 -7.38 -8.59
N ASN A 61 14.40 -6.77 -9.01
CA ASN A 61 14.73 -6.59 -10.40
C ASN A 61 16.22 -6.85 -10.61
N VAL A 62 16.58 -7.49 -11.72
CA VAL A 62 17.96 -7.74 -12.09
C VAL A 62 18.20 -7.12 -13.46
N SER A 63 19.07 -6.11 -13.53
CA SER A 63 19.36 -5.40 -14.77
C SER A 63 19.93 -6.35 -15.83
N ASN A 64 19.42 -6.29 -17.04
CA ASN A 64 19.81 -7.14 -18.18
C ASN A 64 19.48 -8.63 -18.04
N TYR A 65 18.67 -9.01 -17.03
CA TYR A 65 18.22 -10.39 -16.83
C TYR A 65 16.72 -10.43 -16.64
N THR A 66 16.12 -11.55 -17.02
CA THR A 66 14.70 -11.85 -16.76
C THR A 66 14.60 -12.95 -15.72
N MET A 67 13.80 -12.74 -14.68
CA MET A 67 13.53 -13.77 -13.68
C MET A 67 12.64 -14.86 -14.28
N VAL A 68 13.08 -16.13 -14.16
CA VAL A 68 12.35 -17.31 -14.64
C VAL A 68 11.78 -18.16 -13.51
N ALA A 69 12.04 -17.76 -12.26
CA ALA A 69 11.50 -18.39 -11.06
C ALA A 69 11.07 -17.34 -10.05
N PRO A 70 10.13 -17.68 -9.13
CA PRO A 70 9.82 -16.81 -8.01
C PRO A 70 11.03 -16.64 -7.09
N VAL A 71 11.04 -15.53 -6.35
CA VAL A 71 12.08 -15.29 -5.33
C VAL A 71 11.74 -16.10 -4.09
N PHE A 72 12.71 -16.90 -3.65
CA PHE A 72 12.66 -17.66 -2.41
C PHE A 72 13.55 -17.01 -1.35
N GLY A 73 12.99 -16.75 -0.17
CA GLY A 73 13.69 -16.18 0.97
C GLY A 73 14.01 -17.23 2.03
N LEU A 74 15.18 -17.11 2.62
CA LEU A 74 15.64 -17.88 3.76
C LEU A 74 16.25 -16.92 4.78
N MET A 75 15.60 -16.73 5.92
CA MET A 75 16.03 -15.85 6.99
C MET A 75 16.00 -16.57 8.32
N ALA A 76 16.90 -16.21 9.24
CA ALA A 76 16.96 -16.76 10.57
C ALA A 76 16.87 -15.70 11.65
N TYR A 77 16.18 -16.02 12.73
CA TYR A 77 15.92 -15.13 13.85
C TYR A 77 16.14 -15.83 15.18
N SER A 78 16.50 -15.07 16.22
CA SER A 78 16.53 -15.57 17.58
C SER A 78 15.13 -15.95 18.06
N SER A 79 15.04 -17.04 18.81
CA SER A 79 13.80 -17.52 19.42
C SER A 79 13.69 -17.16 20.90
N SER A 80 14.51 -16.23 21.43
CA SER A 80 14.40 -15.80 22.83
C SER A 80 13.12 -14.96 23.02
N GLU A 81 12.40 -15.19 24.11
CA GLU A 81 11.08 -14.59 24.39
C GLU A 81 11.11 -13.08 24.58
N SER A 82 12.27 -12.53 24.89
CA SER A 82 12.47 -11.07 25.08
C SER A 82 12.76 -10.30 23.80
N ALA A 83 12.94 -10.98 22.66
CA ALA A 83 13.38 -10.36 21.43
C ALA A 83 12.46 -10.74 20.24
N PHE A 84 11.18 -10.38 20.29
CA PHE A 84 10.37 -10.22 19.08
C PHE A 84 10.86 -9.05 18.21
N ILE A 85 11.94 -8.40 18.61
CA ILE A 85 12.52 -7.24 17.95
C ILE A 85 13.89 -7.62 17.38
N ASN A 86 13.89 -8.06 16.09
CA ASN A 86 14.98 -7.86 15.14
C ASN A 86 16.40 -8.37 15.48
N GLN A 87 16.60 -9.43 16.21
CA GLN A 87 17.93 -10.06 16.15
C GLN A 87 17.98 -11.04 14.98
N ASN A 88 18.41 -10.51 13.85
CA ASN A 88 18.77 -11.28 12.68
C ASN A 88 19.96 -12.16 13.07
N ILE A 89 19.87 -13.45 12.83
CA ILE A 89 20.93 -14.41 13.10
C ILE A 89 21.61 -14.78 11.81
N ASP A 90 22.92 -14.68 11.74
CA ASP A 90 23.66 -15.15 10.58
C ASP A 90 23.95 -16.65 10.66
N PHE A 91 23.96 -17.31 9.51
CA PHE A 91 24.37 -18.69 9.38
C PHE A 91 25.82 -18.81 8.91
N THR A 92 26.63 -19.51 9.67
CA THR A 92 27.94 -19.98 9.24
C THR A 92 27.83 -21.43 8.81
N ILE A 93 28.03 -21.72 7.54
CA ILE A 93 27.92 -23.05 6.96
C ILE A 93 29.33 -23.63 6.87
N ARG A 94 29.62 -24.66 7.69
CA ARG A 94 30.92 -25.33 7.72
C ARG A 94 30.97 -26.63 6.91
N GLY A 95 29.84 -26.98 6.29
CA GLY A 95 29.68 -28.20 5.46
C GLY A 95 29.30 -27.89 4.02
N ASP A 96 28.45 -28.74 3.49
CA ASP A 96 27.86 -28.57 2.16
C ASP A 96 27.04 -27.28 2.10
N PRO A 97 26.89 -26.70 0.92
CA PRO A 97 26.03 -25.52 0.77
C PRO A 97 24.54 -25.87 0.93
N ILE A 98 23.75 -24.87 1.31
CA ILE A 98 22.28 -24.97 1.29
C ILE A 98 21.85 -25.11 -0.18
N ARG A 99 21.00 -26.08 -0.46
CA ARG A 99 20.45 -26.31 -1.80
C ARG A 99 19.03 -25.79 -1.87
N ILE A 100 18.79 -24.92 -2.86
CA ILE A 100 17.47 -24.33 -3.11
C ILE A 100 17.01 -24.81 -4.48
N ARG A 101 15.92 -25.58 -4.53
CA ARG A 101 15.36 -26.14 -5.76
C ARG A 101 14.24 -25.25 -6.30
N PHE A 102 14.25 -25.04 -7.61
CA PHE A 102 13.25 -24.24 -8.33
C PHE A 102 12.47 -25.09 -9.33
N PRO A 103 11.46 -25.84 -8.91
CA PRO A 103 10.77 -26.80 -9.78
C PRO A 103 9.97 -26.14 -10.91
N LEU A 104 9.49 -24.91 -10.72
CA LEU A 104 8.71 -24.21 -11.74
C LEU A 104 9.54 -23.66 -12.89
N ALA A 105 10.85 -23.50 -12.72
CA ALA A 105 11.73 -22.99 -13.74
C ALA A 105 12.00 -24.01 -14.86
N GLU A 106 11.81 -25.30 -14.61
CA GLU A 106 11.98 -26.39 -15.59
C GLU A 106 11.02 -26.23 -16.79
N GLN A 107 9.92 -25.53 -16.63
CA GLN A 107 8.88 -25.34 -17.65
C GLN A 107 9.17 -24.17 -18.61
N HIS A 108 10.14 -23.30 -18.28
CA HIS A 108 10.36 -22.02 -18.99
C HIS A 108 11.44 -22.03 -20.06
N GLY A 109 11.66 -23.12 -20.77
CA GLY A 109 12.34 -23.10 -22.06
C GLY A 109 13.77 -23.63 -22.07
N LYS A 110 14.02 -24.46 -23.05
CA LYS A 110 15.25 -25.24 -23.30
C LYS A 110 16.43 -24.41 -23.85
N ASN A 111 16.25 -23.11 -24.11
CA ASN A 111 17.25 -22.37 -24.93
C ASN A 111 18.23 -21.50 -24.13
N ASN A 112 17.99 -21.21 -22.87
CA ASN A 112 18.89 -20.39 -22.08
C ASN A 112 19.18 -21.07 -20.74
N THR A 113 20.46 -21.27 -20.43
CA THR A 113 20.87 -21.80 -19.11
C THR A 113 20.58 -20.76 -18.04
N PRO A 114 19.73 -21.07 -17.06
CA PRO A 114 19.45 -20.15 -15.98
C PRO A 114 20.69 -19.98 -15.08
N ILE A 115 20.79 -18.83 -14.45
CA ILE A 115 21.84 -18.49 -13.48
C ILE A 115 21.18 -18.17 -12.14
N CYS A 116 21.76 -18.61 -11.04
CA CYS A 116 21.32 -18.25 -9.71
C CYS A 116 21.69 -16.82 -9.37
N ALA A 117 20.71 -16.04 -8.95
CA ALA A 117 20.89 -14.69 -8.42
C ALA A 117 20.53 -14.66 -6.93
N LYS A 118 21.42 -14.11 -6.11
CA LYS A 118 21.19 -13.79 -4.71
C LYS A 118 21.04 -12.29 -4.55
N PHE A 119 19.98 -11.87 -3.89
CA PHE A 119 19.79 -10.48 -3.48
C PHE A 119 20.39 -10.28 -2.09
N SER A 120 21.26 -9.32 -1.99
CA SER A 120 21.84 -8.87 -0.73
C SER A 120 20.98 -7.76 -0.11
N VAL A 121 21.11 -7.56 1.20
CA VAL A 121 20.41 -6.49 1.93
C VAL A 121 20.74 -5.11 1.35
N ASP A 122 21.97 -4.94 0.82
CA ASP A 122 22.45 -3.68 0.19
C ASP A 122 21.84 -3.44 -1.21
N GLY A 123 20.89 -4.26 -1.66
CA GLY A 123 20.30 -4.17 -3.00
C GLY A 123 21.19 -4.71 -4.12
N LEU A 124 22.38 -5.21 -3.78
CA LEU A 124 23.31 -5.79 -4.77
C LEU A 124 22.88 -7.20 -5.14
N VAL A 125 22.97 -7.50 -6.43
CA VAL A 125 22.72 -8.85 -6.95
C VAL A 125 24.07 -9.57 -7.13
N LYS A 126 24.18 -10.74 -6.50
CA LYS A 126 25.33 -11.63 -6.66
C LYS A 126 24.92 -12.90 -7.40
N PHE A 127 25.66 -13.25 -8.43
CA PHE A 127 25.45 -14.52 -9.12
C PHE A 127 26.22 -15.63 -8.40
N ILE A 128 25.57 -16.77 -8.21
CA ILE A 128 26.14 -17.91 -7.48
C ILE A 128 26.06 -19.18 -8.33
N ASN A 129 26.90 -20.15 -7.98
CA ASN A 129 26.99 -21.40 -8.70
C ASN A 129 25.75 -22.28 -8.50
N MET A 130 25.46 -23.11 -9.48
CA MET A 130 24.48 -24.18 -9.42
C MET A 130 25.19 -25.53 -9.43
N SER A 131 24.74 -26.45 -8.59
CA SER A 131 25.25 -27.84 -8.57
C SER A 131 24.57 -28.70 -9.63
N LYS A 132 23.32 -28.42 -9.90
CA LYS A 132 22.46 -29.10 -10.87
C LYS A 132 21.57 -28.06 -11.56
N PRO A 133 21.02 -28.34 -12.73
CA PRO A 133 20.01 -27.47 -13.34
C PRO A 133 18.90 -27.15 -12.33
N TYR A 134 18.55 -25.86 -12.21
CA TYR A 134 17.50 -25.35 -11.32
C TYR A 134 17.74 -25.55 -9.80
N VAL A 135 18.98 -25.83 -9.38
CA VAL A 135 19.37 -25.95 -7.97
C VAL A 135 20.48 -24.96 -7.63
N CYS A 136 20.15 -23.96 -6.84
CA CYS A 136 21.11 -22.98 -6.34
C CYS A 136 21.89 -23.50 -5.13
N GLU A 137 23.17 -23.19 -5.04
CA GLU A 137 24.03 -23.46 -3.89
C GLU A 137 24.27 -22.18 -3.09
N ALA A 138 23.62 -22.05 -1.94
CA ALA A 138 23.70 -20.92 -1.07
C ALA A 138 24.62 -21.19 0.14
N ARG A 139 25.50 -20.24 0.50
CA ARG A 139 26.35 -20.32 1.70
C ARG A 139 25.97 -19.34 2.80
N SER A 140 24.86 -18.66 2.65
CA SER A 140 24.33 -17.69 3.63
C SER A 140 22.83 -17.55 3.46
N GLN A 141 22.18 -16.92 4.37
CA GLN A 141 20.78 -16.52 4.26
C GLN A 141 20.59 -15.38 3.24
N GLY A 142 19.35 -15.16 2.81
CA GLY A 142 18.97 -14.12 1.87
C GLY A 142 17.88 -14.58 0.90
N HIS A 143 17.67 -13.80 -0.15
CA HIS A 143 16.67 -14.05 -1.17
C HIS A 143 17.33 -14.53 -2.46
N TYR A 144 16.75 -15.54 -3.08
CA TYR A 144 17.34 -16.25 -4.20
C TYR A 144 16.31 -16.44 -5.31
N THR A 145 16.76 -16.33 -6.56
CA THR A 145 15.94 -16.61 -7.75
C THR A 145 16.79 -17.17 -8.86
N LEU A 146 16.14 -17.62 -9.93
CA LEU A 146 16.79 -17.96 -11.19
C LEU A 146 16.52 -16.87 -12.23
N VAL A 147 17.58 -16.48 -12.93
CA VAL A 147 17.51 -15.48 -13.98
C VAL A 147 18.14 -16.01 -15.27
N VAL A 148 17.67 -15.54 -16.40
CA VAL A 148 18.28 -15.76 -17.70
C VAL A 148 18.70 -14.42 -18.30
N PRO A 149 19.80 -14.35 -19.07
CA PRO A 149 20.16 -13.14 -19.78
C PRO A 149 18.98 -12.69 -20.64
N SER A 150 18.56 -11.45 -20.48
CA SER A 150 17.59 -10.86 -21.38
C SER A 150 18.27 -10.77 -22.75
N SER A 151 17.81 -11.53 -23.73
CA SER A 151 18.11 -11.16 -25.12
C SER A 151 17.77 -9.67 -25.27
N PRO A 152 18.55 -8.88 -26.01
CA PRO A 152 18.21 -7.48 -26.24
C PRO A 152 16.88 -7.46 -27.00
N LYS A 153 15.80 -7.60 -26.26
CA LYS A 153 14.48 -7.18 -26.69
C LYS A 153 14.56 -5.67 -26.74
N GLU A 154 14.22 -5.12 -27.88
CA GLU A 154 13.87 -3.72 -28.04
C GLU A 154 13.23 -3.19 -26.75
N PRO A 155 13.58 -1.99 -26.32
CA PRO A 155 13.05 -1.45 -25.09
C PRO A 155 11.53 -1.56 -25.18
N HIS A 156 10.96 -2.53 -24.49
CA HIS A 156 9.54 -2.48 -24.17
C HIS A 156 9.37 -1.16 -23.45
N THR A 157 9.04 -0.16 -24.18
CA THR A 157 8.47 1.07 -23.70
C THR A 157 7.28 0.66 -22.84
N ARG A 158 7.59 0.38 -21.58
CA ARG A 158 6.60 0.16 -20.52
C ARG A 158 5.65 1.31 -20.67
N SER A 159 4.50 0.97 -21.22
CA SER A 159 3.49 1.87 -21.72
C SER A 159 3.33 3.09 -20.81
N LYS A 160 4.02 4.19 -21.15
CA LYS A 160 3.72 5.53 -20.62
C LYS A 160 2.27 5.93 -20.90
N ARG A 161 1.59 5.19 -21.79
CA ARG A 161 0.16 5.36 -22.09
C ARG A 161 -0.71 5.24 -20.85
N PHE A 162 -0.45 4.30 -19.94
CA PHE A 162 -1.29 4.14 -18.75
C PHE A 162 -1.21 5.36 -17.82
N THR A 163 -0.03 5.92 -17.64
CA THR A 163 0.17 7.12 -16.82
C THR A 163 -0.45 8.35 -17.48
N ILE A 164 -0.39 8.47 -18.82
CA ILE A 164 -0.98 9.59 -19.57
C ILE A 164 -2.50 9.56 -19.45
N TRP A 165 -3.14 8.42 -19.54
CA TRP A 165 -4.59 8.28 -19.38
C TRP A 165 -5.07 8.65 -17.96
N TRP A 166 -4.31 8.31 -16.94
CA TRP A 166 -4.61 8.71 -15.55
C TRP A 166 -4.46 10.22 -15.35
N VAL A 167 -3.41 10.82 -15.87
CA VAL A 167 -3.20 12.28 -15.82
C VAL A 167 -4.28 13.01 -16.59
N LEU A 168 -4.61 12.54 -17.80
CA LEU A 168 -5.67 13.13 -18.63
C LEU A 168 -7.04 13.05 -17.93
N GLY A 169 -7.39 11.90 -17.33
CA GLY A 169 -8.60 11.72 -16.55
C GLY A 169 -8.67 12.66 -15.34
N PHE A 170 -7.56 12.84 -14.63
CA PHE A 170 -7.48 13.74 -13.48
C PHE A 170 -7.67 15.21 -13.89
N VAL A 171 -7.03 15.64 -14.99
CA VAL A 171 -7.17 17.02 -15.51
C VAL A 171 -8.59 17.30 -15.95
N ILE A 172 -9.22 16.40 -16.71
CA ILE A 172 -10.62 16.56 -17.16
C ILE A 172 -11.57 16.58 -15.96
N GLY A 173 -11.36 15.69 -14.98
CA GLY A 173 -12.16 15.66 -13.74
C GLY A 173 -12.04 16.93 -12.92
N PHE A 174 -10.84 17.48 -12.79
CA PHE A 174 -10.60 18.73 -12.08
C PHE A 174 -11.24 19.93 -12.76
N VAL A 175 -11.10 20.04 -14.09
CA VAL A 175 -11.76 21.10 -14.87
C VAL A 175 -13.28 21.01 -14.76
N GLY A 176 -13.84 19.81 -14.84
CA GLY A 176 -15.28 19.57 -14.66
C GLY A 176 -15.77 20.01 -13.28
N LEU A 177 -14.99 19.73 -12.22
CA LEU A 177 -15.33 20.11 -10.86
C LEU A 177 -15.31 21.65 -10.69
N VAL A 178 -14.32 22.33 -11.26
CA VAL A 178 -14.25 23.80 -11.22
C VAL A 178 -15.46 24.43 -11.91
N ILE A 179 -15.84 23.93 -13.09
CA ILE A 179 -17.02 24.42 -13.84
C ILE A 179 -18.28 24.21 -13.00
N LEU A 180 -18.45 23.04 -12.38
CA LEU A 180 -19.59 22.74 -11.52
C LEU A 180 -19.71 23.70 -10.35
N VAL A 181 -18.59 23.99 -9.66
CA VAL A 181 -18.55 24.98 -8.57
C VAL A 181 -18.96 26.38 -9.07
N LEU A 182 -18.47 26.81 -10.23
CA LEU A 182 -18.83 28.11 -10.80
C LEU A 182 -20.32 28.21 -11.12
N ILE A 183 -20.91 27.13 -11.67
CA ILE A 183 -22.35 27.07 -11.95
C ILE A 183 -23.15 27.17 -10.63
N LEU A 184 -22.75 26.42 -9.59
CA LEU A 184 -23.41 26.49 -8.28
C LEU A 184 -23.36 27.88 -7.68
N LEU A 185 -22.20 28.54 -7.74
CA LEU A 185 -22.05 29.92 -7.26
C LEU A 185 -22.91 30.91 -8.05
N ALA A 186 -23.02 30.72 -9.36
CA ALA A 186 -23.90 31.55 -10.20
C ALA A 186 -25.38 31.35 -9.83
N LEU A 187 -25.81 30.08 -9.61
CA LEU A 187 -27.18 29.76 -9.20
C LEU A 187 -27.51 30.33 -7.81
N VAL A 188 -26.59 30.25 -6.85
CA VAL A 188 -26.77 30.83 -5.51
C VAL A 188 -26.86 32.36 -5.61
N LYS A 189 -26.00 32.98 -6.41
CA LYS A 189 -26.02 34.44 -6.63
C LYS A 189 -27.35 34.87 -7.26
N GLU A 190 -27.84 34.16 -8.26
CA GLU A 190 -29.12 34.45 -8.91
C GLU A 190 -30.31 34.24 -7.95
N ALA A 191 -30.29 33.12 -7.15
CA ALA A 191 -31.31 32.91 -6.13
C ALA A 191 -31.31 34.00 -5.06
N LYS A 192 -30.15 34.49 -4.63
CA LYS A 192 -30.02 35.61 -3.70
C LYS A 192 -30.55 36.91 -4.30
N ARG A 193 -30.21 37.18 -5.58
CA ARG A 193 -30.76 38.36 -6.31
C ARG A 193 -32.29 38.30 -6.45
N ARG A 194 -32.87 37.11 -6.72
CA ARG A 194 -34.32 36.92 -6.79
C ARG A 194 -34.99 37.14 -5.42
N ARG A 195 -34.37 36.72 -4.32
CA ARG A 195 -34.87 36.98 -2.96
C ARG A 195 -34.85 38.47 -2.63
N ILE A 196 -33.76 39.18 -2.95
CA ILE A 196 -33.65 40.63 -2.74
C ILE A 196 -34.70 41.37 -3.53
N ARG A 197 -34.90 41.09 -4.84
CA ARG A 197 -35.95 41.68 -5.66
C ARG A 197 -37.37 41.44 -5.14
N LYS A 198 -37.62 40.25 -4.54
CA LYS A 198 -38.91 39.96 -3.86
C LYS A 198 -39.07 40.82 -2.61
N LEU A 199 -38.03 41.02 -1.81
CA LEU A 199 -38.08 41.85 -0.62
C LEU A 199 -38.26 43.34 -0.99
N GLU A 200 -37.59 43.80 -2.04
CA GLU A 200 -37.80 45.17 -2.57
C GLU A 200 -39.22 45.38 -3.08
N ARG A 201 -39.81 44.41 -3.77
CA ARG A 201 -41.24 44.48 -4.17
C ARG A 201 -42.21 44.50 -2.98
N ILE A 202 -41.89 43.80 -1.91
CA ILE A 202 -42.71 43.80 -0.69
C ILE A 202 -42.52 45.14 0.05
N SER A 203 -41.30 45.71 0.05
CA SER A 203 -41.05 46.99 0.70
C SER A 203 -41.57 48.16 -0.13
N SER A 204 -41.59 48.07 -1.47
CA SER A 204 -42.20 49.07 -2.33
C SER A 204 -43.75 48.97 -2.40
N GLY A 205 -44.32 47.84 -1.99
CA GLY A 205 -45.76 47.66 -1.73
C GLY A 205 -46.14 48.00 -0.32
N GLY A 206 -45.25 48.67 0.42
CA GLY A 206 -45.51 49.10 1.80
C GLY A 206 -46.81 49.90 1.89
N GLU A 207 -47.63 49.44 2.79
CA GLU A 207 -48.92 50.03 3.11
C GLU A 207 -48.81 51.54 3.16
N LEU A 208 -49.66 52.20 2.38
CA LEU A 208 -49.89 53.62 2.46
C LEU A 208 -50.28 53.88 3.91
N PHE A 209 -49.38 54.45 4.69
CA PHE A 209 -49.70 54.93 6.01
C PHE A 209 -50.82 55.95 5.86
N ASP A 210 -51.97 55.66 6.46
CA ASP A 210 -53.07 56.59 6.52
C ASP A 210 -52.54 57.88 7.17
N THR A 211 -52.59 58.97 6.41
CA THR A 211 -52.05 60.25 6.86
C THR A 211 -53.19 61.13 7.27
N PHE A 212 -53.15 61.62 8.50
CA PHE A 212 -54.10 62.58 9.01
C PHE A 212 -53.53 64.01 8.97
N TRP A 213 -54.36 64.99 8.58
CA TRP A 213 -54.00 66.38 8.56
C TRP A 213 -54.30 67.06 9.88
N ILE A 214 -53.32 67.67 10.54
CA ILE A 214 -53.49 68.57 11.65
C ILE A 214 -52.93 69.95 11.27
N GLY A 215 -53.78 70.87 10.93
CA GLY A 215 -53.37 72.14 10.40
C GLY A 215 -52.69 72.05 9.01
N GLU A 216 -51.58 72.69 8.85
CA GLU A 216 -50.82 72.71 7.58
C GLU A 216 -49.81 71.50 7.50
N THR A 217 -49.69 70.62 8.51
CA THR A 217 -48.71 69.53 8.56
C THR A 217 -49.36 68.16 8.42
N LYS A 218 -48.75 67.32 7.55
CA LYS A 218 -49.17 65.94 7.26
C LYS A 218 -48.36 64.98 8.12
N LEU A 219 -49.05 64.30 9.04
CA LEU A 219 -48.44 63.33 9.98
C LEU A 219 -48.87 61.90 9.65
N PRO A 220 -47.96 60.90 9.69
CA PRO A 220 -48.36 59.50 9.54
C PRO A 220 -49.09 59.01 10.76
N LEU A 221 -50.23 58.37 10.56
CA LEU A 221 -51.03 57.76 11.61
C LEU A 221 -50.44 56.36 11.93
N ALA A 222 -50.03 56.14 13.17
CA ALA A 222 -49.68 54.78 13.64
C ALA A 222 -50.99 54.02 13.91
N SER A 223 -51.22 52.89 13.23
CA SER A 223 -52.35 52.02 13.50
C SER A 223 -52.32 51.56 14.97
N SER A 224 -53.40 51.80 15.69
CA SER A 224 -53.50 51.56 17.12
C SER A 224 -53.76 50.08 17.46
N ILE A 225 -52.96 49.15 16.94
CA ILE A 225 -53.00 47.81 17.47
C ILE A 225 -51.86 47.68 18.49
N ARG A 226 -52.17 48.06 19.70
CA ARG A 226 -51.31 47.80 20.85
C ARG A 226 -51.43 46.32 21.18
N THR A 227 -50.45 45.54 20.81
CA THR A 227 -50.33 44.19 21.36
C THR A 227 -50.03 44.30 22.83
N GLN A 228 -50.93 43.79 23.67
CA GLN A 228 -50.68 43.69 25.11
C GLN A 228 -49.50 42.74 25.31
N PRO A 229 -48.51 43.08 26.18
CA PRO A 229 -47.48 42.18 26.54
C PRO A 229 -48.11 41.01 27.33
N ILE A 230 -47.96 39.80 26.83
CA ILE A 230 -48.26 38.57 27.54
C ILE A 230 -47.14 38.44 28.58
N LEU A 231 -47.51 38.53 29.86
CA LEU A 231 -46.63 38.19 30.97
C LEU A 231 -46.36 36.67 30.91
N GLU A 232 -45.18 36.31 30.47
CA GLU A 232 -44.61 34.99 30.73
C GLU A 232 -44.26 34.90 32.23
N ASN A 233 -45.19 34.50 33.01
CA ASN A 233 -44.90 33.98 34.35
C ASN A 233 -46.06 33.13 34.83
N GLU A 234 -45.83 31.84 34.81
CA GLU A 234 -46.32 30.81 35.70
C GLU A 234 -46.18 29.45 34.98
N ASP A 235 -45.05 28.80 35.29
CA ASP A 235 -45.08 27.36 35.59
C ASP A 235 -43.66 26.87 35.86
N ALA A 236 -43.15 27.30 36.97
CA ALA A 236 -42.05 26.63 37.64
C ALA A 236 -42.48 26.31 39.07
N ILE A 237 -43.36 25.29 39.24
CA ILE A 237 -43.46 24.48 40.47
C ILE A 237 -44.42 23.31 40.18
N ARG A 238 -43.85 22.13 39.88
CA ARG A 238 -44.21 20.82 40.46
C ARG A 238 -43.27 19.73 39.93
#